data_cda0eb906cf040f47ba9048ca2357dbf
#
_entry.id   cda0eb906cf040f47ba9048ca2357dbf
#
_cell.length_a   1.000
_cell.length_b   1.000
_cell.length_c   1.000
_cell.angle_alpha   90.00
_cell.angle_beta   90.00
_cell.angle_gamma   90.00
#
_symmetry.space_group_name_H-M   'P 1'
#
loop_
_entity.id
_entity.type
_entity.pdbx_description
1 polymer ?
#
loop_
_entity_poly.entity_id
_entity_poly.type
_entity_poly.pdbx_seq_one_letter_code
_entity_poly.pdbx_strand_id
1 'polypeptide(L)'
;VYAGAPEYKNPIKGFKKITPYIYAGIFPVETDEYPKMKDAMEKLMLNDSSLVAEHEASPALGYGFRCGFLGLLHLDIVKERLWREYDMDVIITSPQVTYKLLIWGDKVALYPRARGELVEFQGRECTYLYISNPEDVPKPGTYIHIEEPIAKVEMITPNEYIGNLMWLAQERRWVFKNQTNLDANRVILHYEIPMSELVGDYYDDLKSLSSGYASLHYEPIRFKMDDIVKMDIR
;
A
#
# COMPACT_ATOMS: atom_id res chain seq x y z
N VAL A 1 -19.23 -23.22 8.27
CA VAL A 1 -20.28 -23.84 7.44
C VAL A 1 -20.22 -25.34 7.75
N TYR A 2 -21.27 -25.89 8.33
CA TYR A 2 -21.35 -27.33 8.66
C TYR A 2 -21.99 -28.07 7.48
N ALA A 3 -21.48 -29.26 7.19
CA ALA A 3 -22.09 -30.13 6.21
C ALA A 3 -23.53 -30.42 6.63
N GLY A 4 -24.52 -30.10 5.76
CA GLY A 4 -25.96 -30.23 6.05
C GLY A 4 -26.65 -28.97 6.61
N ALA A 5 -25.94 -27.85 6.77
CA ALA A 5 -26.57 -26.56 7.07
C ALA A 5 -27.41 -26.09 5.86
N PRO A 6 -28.61 -25.49 6.07
CA PRO A 6 -29.41 -24.96 4.98
C PRO A 6 -28.61 -23.87 4.24
N GLU A 7 -28.65 -23.91 2.92
CA GLU A 7 -28.00 -22.87 2.08
C GLU A 7 -28.55 -21.49 2.44
N TYR A 8 -27.69 -20.64 2.95
CA TYR A 8 -28.04 -19.25 3.18
C TYR A 8 -28.00 -18.51 1.83
N LYS A 9 -29.16 -18.32 1.24
CA LYS A 9 -29.31 -17.70 -0.09
C LYS A 9 -29.07 -16.19 -0.12
N ASN A 10 -29.04 -15.53 1.03
CA ASN A 10 -28.82 -14.11 1.14
C ASN A 10 -27.51 -13.83 1.88
N PRO A 11 -26.46 -13.26 1.21
CA PRO A 11 -25.26 -12.85 1.92
C PRO A 11 -25.60 -11.77 2.96
N ILE A 12 -24.98 -11.84 4.13
CA ILE A 12 -25.11 -10.83 5.17
C ILE A 12 -24.65 -9.50 4.56
N LYS A 13 -25.55 -8.51 4.52
CA LYS A 13 -25.26 -7.17 4.01
C LYS A 13 -24.30 -6.45 4.97
N GLY A 14 -23.30 -5.75 4.43
CA GLY A 14 -22.41 -4.89 5.22
C GLY A 14 -20.93 -5.28 5.23
N PHE A 15 -20.53 -6.38 4.61
CA PHE A 15 -19.12 -6.68 4.38
C PHE A 15 -18.58 -5.78 3.27
N LYS A 16 -17.74 -4.80 3.64
CA LYS A 16 -16.96 -4.03 2.68
C LYS A 16 -15.69 -4.80 2.36
N LYS A 17 -15.42 -5.03 1.07
CA LYS A 17 -14.13 -5.56 0.65
C LYS A 17 -13.08 -4.47 0.93
N ILE A 18 -12.14 -4.79 1.81
CA ILE A 18 -11.03 -3.87 2.13
C ILE A 18 -10.08 -3.89 0.93
N THR A 19 -9.74 -2.72 0.42
CA THR A 19 -8.79 -2.57 -0.70
C THR A 19 -7.39 -2.39 -0.11
N PRO A 20 -6.40 -3.19 -0.54
CA PRO A 20 -5.02 -2.99 -0.14
C PRO A 20 -4.49 -1.62 -0.57
N TYR A 21 -3.63 -1.03 0.26
CA TYR A 21 -2.96 0.24 -0.03
C TYR A 21 -1.49 0.06 -0.39
N ILE A 22 -0.87 -1.02 0.06
CA ILE A 22 0.54 -1.33 -0.15
C ILE A 22 0.65 -2.63 -0.92
N TYR A 23 1.52 -2.66 -1.91
CA TYR A 23 1.79 -3.83 -2.73
C TYR A 23 3.28 -4.13 -2.74
N ALA A 24 3.63 -5.42 -2.67
CA ALA A 24 5.00 -5.88 -2.83
C ALA A 24 5.01 -7.22 -3.58
N GLY A 25 6.07 -7.46 -4.33
CA GLY A 25 6.36 -8.78 -4.89
C GLY A 25 6.94 -9.68 -3.81
N ILE A 26 6.45 -10.90 -3.72
CA ILE A 26 7.01 -11.95 -2.86
C ILE A 26 7.48 -13.10 -3.76
N PHE A 27 8.76 -13.43 -3.67
CA PHE A 27 9.39 -14.48 -4.47
C PHE A 27 10.08 -15.47 -3.57
N PRO A 28 10.06 -16.78 -3.89
CA PRO A 28 10.85 -17.75 -3.13
C PRO A 28 12.35 -17.49 -3.37
N VAL A 29 13.18 -17.77 -2.37
CA VAL A 29 14.64 -17.67 -2.52
C VAL A 29 15.14 -18.66 -3.58
N GLU A 30 14.65 -19.90 -3.51
CA GLU A 30 14.93 -20.92 -4.50
C GLU A 30 13.77 -21.02 -5.50
N THR A 31 14.05 -20.87 -6.80
CA THR A 31 13.01 -20.82 -7.85
C THR A 31 12.21 -22.11 -8.01
N ASP A 32 12.76 -23.25 -7.61
CA ASP A 32 12.09 -24.55 -7.62
C ASP A 32 11.06 -24.70 -6.48
N GLU A 33 11.10 -23.85 -5.45
CA GLU A 33 10.11 -23.81 -4.37
C GLU A 33 8.81 -23.08 -4.74
N TYR A 34 8.69 -22.52 -5.95
CA TYR A 34 7.47 -21.83 -6.38
C TYR A 34 6.17 -22.67 -6.24
N PRO A 35 6.12 -23.99 -6.55
CA PRO A 35 4.92 -24.80 -6.30
C PRO A 35 4.54 -24.85 -4.81
N LYS A 36 5.51 -24.99 -3.89
CA LYS A 36 5.31 -24.96 -2.44
C LYS A 36 4.78 -23.59 -2.00
N MET A 37 5.34 -22.51 -2.55
CA MET A 37 4.90 -21.15 -2.29
C MET A 37 3.45 -20.94 -2.72
N LYS A 38 3.06 -21.45 -3.88
CA LYS A 38 1.67 -21.34 -4.38
C LYS A 38 0.68 -21.97 -3.40
N ASP A 39 0.97 -23.19 -2.94
CA ASP A 39 0.12 -23.88 -1.96
C ASP A 39 0.05 -23.12 -0.62
N ALA A 40 1.16 -22.55 -0.17
CA ALA A 40 1.22 -21.73 1.03
C ALA A 40 0.38 -20.45 0.90
N MET A 41 0.51 -19.74 -0.22
CA MET A 41 -0.26 -18.52 -0.49
C MET A 41 -1.75 -18.78 -0.59
N GLU A 42 -2.18 -19.86 -1.26
CA GLU A 42 -3.59 -20.25 -1.33
C GLU A 42 -4.16 -20.51 0.07
N LYS A 43 -3.43 -21.19 0.95
CA LYS A 43 -3.84 -21.44 2.35
C LYS A 43 -3.88 -20.17 3.19
N LEU A 44 -2.91 -19.27 3.02
CA LEU A 44 -2.89 -17.98 3.70
C LEU A 44 -4.09 -17.12 3.32
N MET A 45 -4.44 -17.03 2.03
CA MET A 45 -5.61 -16.29 1.56
C MET A 45 -6.95 -16.85 2.06
N LEU A 46 -7.03 -18.15 2.36
CA LEU A 46 -8.23 -18.72 2.99
C LEU A 46 -8.42 -18.24 4.43
N ASN A 47 -7.33 -17.97 5.15
CA ASN A 47 -7.35 -17.52 6.54
C ASN A 47 -7.34 -15.99 6.68
N ASP A 48 -6.84 -15.30 5.67
CA ASP A 48 -6.71 -13.85 5.64
C ASP A 48 -7.39 -13.27 4.40
N SER A 49 -8.63 -12.84 4.58
CA SER A 49 -9.44 -12.26 3.50
C SER A 49 -8.97 -10.88 3.03
N SER A 50 -8.04 -10.26 3.74
CA SER A 50 -7.46 -8.96 3.38
C SER A 50 -6.22 -9.10 2.51
N LEU A 51 -5.58 -10.27 2.51
CA LEU A 51 -4.45 -10.57 1.64
C LEU A 51 -4.96 -10.81 0.21
N VAL A 52 -4.43 -10.03 -0.72
CA VAL A 52 -4.65 -10.22 -2.16
C VAL A 52 -3.33 -10.67 -2.77
N ALA A 53 -3.34 -11.75 -3.55
CA ALA A 53 -2.15 -12.23 -4.24
C ALA A 53 -2.48 -12.54 -5.71
N GLU A 54 -1.66 -12.02 -6.60
CA GLU A 54 -1.72 -12.25 -8.03
C GLU A 54 -0.38 -12.82 -8.51
N HIS A 55 -0.40 -13.72 -9.48
CA HIS A 55 0.83 -14.28 -10.03
C HIS A 55 1.67 -13.18 -10.68
N GLU A 56 2.95 -13.14 -10.36
CA GLU A 56 3.93 -12.23 -10.93
C GLU A 56 5.14 -13.01 -11.42
N ALA A 57 5.76 -12.54 -12.49
CA ALA A 57 7.01 -13.08 -13.01
C ALA A 57 8.02 -11.94 -13.15
N SER A 58 9.19 -12.14 -12.56
CA SER A 58 10.31 -11.21 -12.67
C SER A 58 11.45 -11.86 -13.47
N PRO A 59 12.06 -11.16 -14.44
CA PRO A 59 13.21 -11.69 -15.16
C PRO A 59 14.39 -12.05 -14.25
N ALA A 60 14.52 -11.36 -13.11
CA ALA A 60 15.62 -11.55 -12.16
C ALA A 60 15.30 -12.57 -11.05
N LEU A 61 14.03 -12.66 -10.61
CA LEU A 61 13.62 -13.44 -9.44
C LEU A 61 12.75 -14.66 -9.80
N GLY A 62 12.41 -14.84 -11.08
CA GLY A 62 11.55 -15.94 -11.52
C GLY A 62 10.07 -15.70 -11.22
N TYR A 63 9.36 -16.79 -10.88
CA TYR A 63 7.93 -16.73 -10.57
C TYR A 63 7.70 -16.46 -9.08
N GLY A 64 6.70 -15.60 -8.80
CA GLY A 64 6.29 -15.23 -7.46
C GLY A 64 4.87 -14.70 -7.44
N PHE A 65 4.57 -13.88 -6.44
CA PHE A 65 3.26 -13.26 -6.27
C PHE A 65 3.42 -11.77 -6.00
N ARG A 66 2.59 -10.97 -6.65
CA ARG A 66 2.34 -9.60 -6.25
C ARG A 66 1.23 -9.60 -5.23
N CYS A 67 1.58 -9.20 -4.01
CA CYS A 67 0.68 -9.24 -2.87
C CYS A 67 0.26 -7.84 -2.46
N GLY A 68 -1.03 -7.69 -2.14
CA GLY A 68 -1.60 -6.46 -1.59
C GLY A 68 -1.83 -6.59 -0.10
N PHE A 69 -1.42 -5.57 0.66
CA PHE A 69 -1.43 -5.52 2.12
C PHE A 69 -2.17 -4.30 2.64
N LEU A 70 -2.71 -4.39 3.86
CA LEU A 70 -3.33 -3.26 4.55
C LEU A 70 -2.32 -2.24 5.08
N GLY A 71 -1.07 -2.67 5.28
CA GLY A 71 0.02 -1.85 5.80
C GLY A 71 1.30 -2.67 5.91
N LEU A 72 2.41 -2.04 6.33
CA LEU A 72 3.70 -2.68 6.48
C LEU A 72 3.68 -3.81 7.53
N LEU A 73 3.01 -3.61 8.66
CA LEU A 73 2.87 -4.65 9.68
C LEU A 73 2.18 -5.90 9.13
N HIS A 74 1.17 -5.73 8.26
CA HIS A 74 0.52 -6.86 7.62
C HIS A 74 1.48 -7.63 6.70
N LEU A 75 2.34 -6.93 5.96
CA LEU A 75 3.40 -7.52 5.14
C LEU A 75 4.37 -8.34 6.00
N ASP A 76 4.83 -7.79 7.12
CA ASP A 76 5.74 -8.47 8.05
C ASP A 76 5.11 -9.73 8.65
N ILE A 77 3.82 -9.65 9.02
CA ILE A 77 3.07 -10.81 9.52
C ILE A 77 2.99 -11.92 8.46
N VAL A 78 2.69 -11.58 7.20
CA VAL A 78 2.62 -12.57 6.11
C VAL A 78 3.99 -13.20 5.86
N LYS A 79 5.08 -12.42 5.86
CA LYS A 79 6.45 -12.91 5.77
C LYS A 79 6.76 -13.90 6.88
N GLU A 80 6.47 -13.52 8.13
CA GLU A 80 6.72 -14.34 9.30
C GLU A 80 5.92 -15.65 9.27
N ARG A 81 4.67 -15.61 8.79
CA ARG A 81 3.84 -16.80 8.62
C ARG A 81 4.36 -17.72 7.53
N LEU A 82 4.85 -17.22 6.40
CA LEU A 82 5.48 -18.02 5.35
C LEU A 82 6.69 -18.77 5.92
N TRP A 83 7.51 -18.09 6.70
CA TRP A 83 8.66 -18.71 7.34
C TRP A 83 8.26 -19.75 8.41
N ARG A 84 7.37 -19.39 9.37
CA ARG A 84 7.07 -20.27 10.51
C ARG A 84 6.12 -21.43 10.20
N GLU A 85 5.10 -21.19 9.37
CA GLU A 85 4.05 -22.18 9.11
C GLU A 85 4.41 -23.09 7.92
N TYR A 86 5.21 -22.59 6.98
CA TYR A 86 5.50 -23.28 5.71
C TYR A 86 6.98 -23.54 5.48
N ASP A 87 7.85 -23.16 6.42
CA ASP A 87 9.32 -23.32 6.32
C ASP A 87 9.81 -22.79 4.95
N MET A 88 9.51 -21.51 4.67
CA MET A 88 9.77 -20.88 3.39
C MET A 88 10.43 -19.52 3.56
N ASP A 89 11.65 -19.41 3.04
CA ASP A 89 12.35 -18.15 2.92
C ASP A 89 11.91 -17.41 1.65
N VAL A 90 11.62 -16.11 1.79
CA VAL A 90 11.12 -15.30 0.69
C VAL A 90 11.89 -13.99 0.53
N ILE A 91 12.03 -13.58 -0.71
CA ILE A 91 12.51 -12.26 -1.11
C ILE A 91 11.29 -11.36 -1.27
N ILE A 92 11.27 -10.23 -0.56
CA ILE A 92 10.23 -9.21 -0.70
C ILE A 92 10.82 -8.03 -1.45
N THR A 93 10.16 -7.61 -2.53
CA THR A 93 10.55 -6.39 -3.24
C THR A 93 10.17 -5.15 -2.43
N SER A 94 10.79 -4.01 -2.75
CA SER A 94 10.42 -2.75 -2.11
C SER A 94 8.91 -2.51 -2.20
N PRO A 95 8.23 -2.28 -1.07
CA PRO A 95 6.79 -2.05 -1.06
C PRO A 95 6.44 -0.77 -1.81
N GLN A 96 5.29 -0.78 -2.48
CA GLN A 96 4.79 0.33 -3.29
C GLN A 96 3.34 0.63 -2.93
N VAL A 97 2.94 1.88 -3.12
CA VAL A 97 1.56 2.32 -2.91
C VAL A 97 0.76 2.25 -4.21
N THR A 98 -0.57 2.18 -4.08
CA THR A 98 -1.46 2.26 -5.24
C THR A 98 -1.65 3.71 -5.66
N TYR A 99 -1.37 4.01 -6.92
CA TYR A 99 -1.68 5.29 -7.55
C TYR A 99 -3.01 5.22 -8.30
N LYS A 100 -3.64 6.38 -8.47
CA LYS A 100 -4.89 6.54 -9.20
C LYS A 100 -4.63 7.41 -10.43
N LEU A 101 -4.84 6.85 -11.61
CA LEU A 101 -4.63 7.56 -12.89
C LEU A 101 -5.96 7.88 -13.54
N LEU A 102 -6.14 9.11 -13.96
CA LEU A 102 -7.29 9.50 -14.77
C LEU A 102 -6.93 9.38 -16.26
N ILE A 103 -7.68 8.56 -16.99
CA ILE A 103 -7.53 8.38 -18.45
C ILE A 103 -8.83 8.69 -19.18
N TRP A 104 -8.73 9.01 -20.48
CA TRP A 104 -9.90 9.17 -21.34
C TRP A 104 -10.61 7.83 -21.55
N GLY A 105 -11.94 7.83 -21.60
CA GLY A 105 -12.76 6.61 -21.66
C GLY A 105 -12.49 5.74 -22.90
N ASP A 106 -12.11 6.34 -24.03
CA ASP A 106 -11.74 5.64 -25.26
C ASP A 106 -10.46 4.82 -25.15
N LYS A 107 -9.61 5.10 -24.15
CA LYS A 107 -8.33 4.42 -23.91
C LYS A 107 -8.39 3.29 -22.88
N VAL A 108 -9.51 3.11 -22.20
CA VAL A 108 -9.68 2.07 -21.14
C VAL A 108 -9.43 0.66 -21.68
N ALA A 109 -9.82 0.38 -22.91
CA ALA A 109 -9.62 -0.93 -23.54
C ALA A 109 -8.15 -1.36 -23.65
N LEU A 110 -7.21 -0.41 -23.54
CA LEU A 110 -5.77 -0.69 -23.54
C LEU A 110 -5.27 -1.29 -22.21
N TYR A 111 -6.10 -1.23 -21.15
CA TYR A 111 -5.72 -1.62 -19.78
C TYR A 111 -6.71 -2.62 -19.18
N PRO A 112 -6.88 -3.83 -19.74
CA PRO A 112 -7.91 -4.80 -19.34
C PRO A 112 -7.73 -5.34 -17.91
N ARG A 113 -6.54 -5.23 -17.33
CA ARG A 113 -6.25 -5.66 -15.95
C ARG A 113 -6.52 -4.58 -14.90
N ALA A 114 -6.59 -3.31 -15.31
CA ALA A 114 -6.79 -2.22 -14.39
C ALA A 114 -8.27 -2.16 -13.94
N ARG A 115 -8.51 -2.11 -12.64
CA ARG A 115 -9.83 -1.83 -12.09
C ARG A 115 -10.12 -0.36 -12.31
N GLY A 116 -11.17 -0.05 -13.05
CA GLY A 116 -11.55 1.31 -13.41
C GLY A 116 -12.84 1.75 -12.73
N GLU A 117 -12.90 3.01 -12.34
CA GLU A 117 -14.09 3.70 -11.89
C GLU A 117 -14.45 4.77 -12.91
N LEU A 118 -15.65 4.67 -13.50
CA LEU A 118 -16.13 5.64 -14.50
C LEU A 118 -16.45 6.96 -13.81
N VAL A 119 -15.95 8.03 -14.39
CA VAL A 119 -16.18 9.41 -13.92
C VAL A 119 -16.35 10.35 -15.11
N GLU A 120 -17.01 11.47 -14.89
CA GLU A 120 -17.08 12.55 -15.87
C GLU A 120 -16.07 13.65 -15.50
N PHE A 121 -15.19 13.98 -16.45
CA PHE A 121 -14.21 15.05 -16.31
C PHE A 121 -14.27 15.98 -17.51
N GLN A 122 -14.48 17.27 -17.27
CA GLN A 122 -14.64 18.31 -18.31
C GLN A 122 -15.69 17.97 -19.39
N GLY A 123 -16.81 17.34 -18.99
CA GLY A 123 -17.89 16.97 -19.90
C GLY A 123 -17.58 15.76 -20.80
N ARG A 124 -16.58 14.95 -20.46
CA ARG A 124 -16.20 13.74 -21.18
C ARG A 124 -16.12 12.55 -20.23
N GLU A 125 -16.46 11.37 -20.73
CA GLU A 125 -16.26 10.13 -19.99
C GLU A 125 -14.78 9.85 -19.80
N CYS A 126 -14.39 9.63 -18.56
CA CYS A 126 -13.04 9.26 -18.11
C CYS A 126 -13.12 8.05 -17.18
N THR A 127 -12.01 7.43 -16.95
CA THR A 127 -11.91 6.31 -16.02
C THR A 127 -10.71 6.50 -15.11
N TYR A 128 -10.91 6.31 -13.81
CA TYR A 128 -9.81 6.16 -12.88
C TYR A 128 -9.29 4.74 -12.90
N LEU A 129 -8.01 4.56 -13.19
CA LEU A 129 -7.30 3.29 -13.07
C LEU A 129 -6.49 3.26 -11.77
N TYR A 130 -6.60 2.15 -11.03
CA TYR A 130 -5.79 1.90 -9.85
C TYR A 130 -4.56 1.08 -10.26
N ILE A 131 -3.38 1.66 -10.12
CA ILE A 131 -2.11 1.08 -10.53
C ILE A 131 -1.21 0.88 -9.32
N SER A 132 -0.83 -0.36 -9.08
CA SER A 132 0.09 -0.74 -8.01
C SER A 132 1.47 -1.16 -8.53
N ASN A 133 1.59 -1.47 -9.83
CA ASN A 133 2.85 -1.82 -10.47
C ASN A 133 3.31 -0.66 -11.37
N PRO A 134 4.52 -0.11 -11.18
CA PRO A 134 5.06 0.93 -12.06
C PRO A 134 5.14 0.54 -13.55
N GLU A 135 5.26 -0.75 -13.85
CA GLU A 135 5.28 -1.25 -15.24
C GLU A 135 3.95 -0.99 -15.96
N ASP A 136 2.84 -1.02 -15.23
CA ASP A 136 1.50 -0.79 -15.77
C ASP A 136 1.19 0.69 -15.99
N VAL A 137 2.07 1.61 -15.57
CA VAL A 137 1.88 3.05 -15.79
C VAL A 137 1.95 3.35 -17.30
N PRO A 138 0.90 3.95 -17.88
CA PRO A 138 0.87 4.31 -19.29
C PRO A 138 1.98 5.29 -19.70
N LYS A 139 2.28 5.33 -20.99
CA LYS A 139 3.22 6.33 -21.52
C LYS A 139 2.70 7.75 -21.25
N PRO A 140 3.59 8.72 -20.98
CA PRO A 140 3.20 10.12 -20.84
C PRO A 140 2.34 10.59 -22.03
N GLY A 141 1.28 11.36 -21.73
CA GLY A 141 0.31 11.83 -22.73
C GLY A 141 -0.87 10.88 -22.99
N THR A 142 -0.90 9.69 -22.40
CA THR A 142 -2.06 8.78 -22.47
C THR A 142 -3.01 8.92 -21.28
N TYR A 143 -2.56 9.51 -20.20
CA TYR A 143 -3.34 9.86 -19.01
C TYR A 143 -3.43 11.38 -18.83
N ILE A 144 -4.43 11.81 -18.09
CA ILE A 144 -4.71 13.23 -17.82
C ILE A 144 -3.86 13.69 -16.62
N HIS A 145 -3.95 12.94 -15.50
CA HIS A 145 -3.17 13.20 -14.29
C HIS A 145 -3.03 11.92 -13.46
N ILE A 146 -2.12 11.99 -12.50
CA ILE A 146 -1.88 10.95 -11.49
C ILE A 146 -2.24 11.51 -10.13
N GLU A 147 -2.88 10.69 -9.31
CA GLU A 147 -3.17 10.98 -7.92
C GLU A 147 -2.45 9.98 -7.02
N GLU A 148 -1.83 10.47 -5.94
CA GLU A 148 -1.21 9.65 -4.91
C GLU A 148 -2.10 9.54 -3.67
N PRO A 149 -2.04 8.41 -2.95
CA PRO A 149 -2.77 8.24 -1.70
C PRO A 149 -2.13 9.07 -0.60
N ILE A 150 -2.95 9.83 0.12
CA ILE A 150 -2.55 10.64 1.26
C ILE A 150 -3.07 10.00 2.54
N ALA A 151 -2.21 9.92 3.54
CA ALA A 151 -2.56 9.48 4.89
C ALA A 151 -2.61 10.67 5.85
N LYS A 152 -3.58 10.66 6.76
CA LYS A 152 -3.55 11.43 7.99
C LYS A 152 -2.64 10.71 8.96
N VAL A 153 -1.70 11.43 9.54
CA VAL A 153 -0.71 10.87 10.46
C VAL A 153 -0.77 11.61 11.79
N GLU A 154 -0.76 10.85 12.86
CA GLU A 154 -0.68 11.31 14.23
C GLU A 154 0.61 10.78 14.87
N MET A 155 1.54 11.68 15.18
CA MET A 155 2.79 11.34 15.84
C MET A 155 2.75 11.78 17.31
N ILE A 156 2.88 10.83 18.22
CA ILE A 156 2.97 11.10 19.66
C ILE A 156 4.45 11.13 20.02
N THR A 157 4.89 12.24 20.62
CA THR A 157 6.30 12.44 20.97
C THR A 157 6.45 13.28 22.25
N PRO A 158 7.53 13.08 23.02
CA PRO A 158 7.94 14.03 24.04
C PRO A 158 8.27 15.42 23.47
N ASN A 159 8.06 16.47 24.24
CA ASN A 159 8.26 17.85 23.81
C ASN A 159 9.68 18.14 23.31
N GLU A 160 10.68 17.48 23.86
CA GLU A 160 12.10 17.66 23.50
C GLU A 160 12.42 17.25 22.04
N TYR A 161 11.63 16.34 21.43
CA TYR A 161 11.87 15.86 20.07
C TYR A 161 11.02 16.55 19.00
N ILE A 162 10.14 17.50 19.37
CA ILE A 162 9.28 18.21 18.42
C ILE A 162 10.11 18.85 17.30
N GLY A 163 11.20 19.55 17.66
CA GLY A 163 12.04 20.24 16.68
C GLY A 163 12.65 19.30 15.64
N ASN A 164 13.17 18.14 16.07
CA ASN A 164 13.75 17.13 15.19
C ASN A 164 12.73 16.55 14.22
N LEU A 165 11.52 16.24 14.72
CA LEU A 165 10.45 15.68 13.91
C LEU A 165 9.84 16.70 12.93
N MET A 166 9.74 17.96 13.35
CA MET A 166 9.31 19.03 12.44
C MET A 166 10.35 19.29 11.34
N TRP A 167 11.64 19.21 11.64
CA TRP A 167 12.70 19.32 10.65
C TRP A 167 12.62 18.17 9.63
N LEU A 168 12.47 16.91 10.10
CA LEU A 168 12.28 15.75 9.24
C LEU A 168 11.06 15.93 8.31
N ALA A 169 9.97 16.48 8.84
CA ALA A 169 8.76 16.75 8.07
C ALA A 169 8.96 17.82 6.98
N GLN A 170 9.81 18.83 7.24
CA GLN A 170 10.11 19.90 6.27
C GLN A 170 10.98 19.43 5.09
N GLU A 171 11.85 18.46 5.30
CA GLU A 171 12.66 17.87 4.23
C GLU A 171 11.88 16.95 3.31
N ARG A 172 10.66 16.57 3.72
CA ARG A 172 9.76 15.69 3.00
C ARG A 172 8.49 16.45 2.58
N ARG A 173 7.65 15.87 1.75
CA ARG A 173 6.39 16.48 1.26
C ARG A 173 5.24 16.46 2.30
N TRP A 174 5.55 16.61 3.60
CA TRP A 174 4.58 16.53 4.68
C TRP A 174 3.89 17.86 4.93
N VAL A 175 2.60 17.82 5.12
CA VAL A 175 1.79 19.02 5.38
C VAL A 175 1.36 19.02 6.83
N PHE A 176 1.98 19.91 7.62
CA PHE A 176 1.58 20.13 9.03
C PHE A 176 0.14 20.65 9.09
N LYS A 177 -0.66 20.09 9.99
CA LYS A 177 -2.05 20.53 10.23
C LYS A 177 -2.20 21.25 11.56
N ASN A 178 -1.93 20.54 12.63
CA ASN A 178 -1.99 21.11 13.99
C ASN A 178 -1.15 20.29 14.96
N GLN A 179 -1.03 20.84 16.17
CA GLN A 179 -0.43 20.18 17.32
C GLN A 179 -1.45 20.17 18.47
N THR A 180 -1.53 19.04 19.18
CA THR A 180 -2.39 18.88 20.34
C THR A 180 -1.54 18.42 21.52
N ASN A 181 -1.64 19.09 22.67
CA ASN A 181 -0.96 18.63 23.87
C ASN A 181 -1.71 17.43 24.46
N LEU A 182 -1.02 16.32 24.64
CA LEU A 182 -1.55 15.12 25.26
C LEU A 182 -1.49 15.25 26.79
N ASP A 183 -0.35 15.72 27.30
CA ASP A 183 -0.10 16.02 28.70
C ASP A 183 1.00 17.11 28.81
N ALA A 184 1.55 17.33 30.03
CA ALA A 184 2.59 18.34 30.26
C ALA A 184 3.90 18.09 29.49
N ASN A 185 4.18 16.83 29.11
CA ASN A 185 5.46 16.41 28.55
C ASN A 185 5.36 15.84 27.14
N ARG A 186 4.15 15.56 26.64
CA ARG A 186 3.92 14.90 25.36
C ARG A 186 2.91 15.63 24.50
N VAL A 187 3.17 15.60 23.20
CA VAL A 187 2.30 16.19 22.17
C VAL A 187 1.92 15.19 21.10
N ILE A 188 0.86 15.48 20.41
CA ILE A 188 0.46 14.83 19.16
C ILE A 188 0.65 15.84 18.04
N LEU A 189 1.49 15.50 17.07
CA LEU A 189 1.67 16.27 15.84
C LEU A 189 0.79 15.64 14.75
N HIS A 190 -0.04 16.44 14.12
CA HIS A 190 -0.93 16.00 13.06
C HIS A 190 -0.41 16.46 11.69
N TYR A 191 -0.24 15.51 10.78
CA TYR A 191 0.23 15.75 9.41
C TYR A 191 -0.67 15.08 8.39
N GLU A 192 -0.65 15.58 7.16
CA GLU A 192 -1.02 14.84 5.95
C GLU A 192 0.25 14.49 5.19
N ILE A 193 0.43 13.21 4.88
CA ILE A 193 1.65 12.67 4.31
C ILE A 193 1.31 11.80 3.12
N PRO A 194 2.01 11.91 1.98
CA PRO A 194 1.93 10.91 0.92
C PRO A 194 2.28 9.53 1.45
N MET A 195 1.43 8.54 1.18
CA MET A 195 1.68 7.17 1.70
C MET A 195 2.98 6.56 1.19
N SER A 196 3.46 6.99 0.03
CA SER A 196 4.78 6.58 -0.50
C SER A 196 5.93 6.94 0.43
N GLU A 197 5.83 8.04 1.18
CA GLU A 197 6.82 8.47 2.16
C GLU A 197 6.82 7.60 3.44
N LEU A 198 5.69 6.97 3.75
CA LEU A 198 5.54 6.10 4.92
C LEU A 198 6.07 4.68 4.67
N VAL A 199 6.22 4.28 3.41
CA VAL A 199 6.60 2.93 2.99
C VAL A 199 8.11 2.74 2.95
N GLY A 200 8.90 3.83 2.98
CA GLY A 200 10.36 3.80 3.02
C GLY A 200 10.93 3.74 4.45
N ASP A 201 12.15 4.27 4.60
CA ASP A 201 12.94 4.23 5.84
C ASP A 201 12.41 5.15 6.96
N TYR A 202 11.16 5.59 6.81
CA TYR A 202 10.55 6.57 7.69
C TYR A 202 10.49 6.14 9.16
N TYR A 203 10.17 4.88 9.44
CA TYR A 203 10.11 4.38 10.81
C TYR A 203 11.47 4.39 11.49
N ASP A 204 12.52 4.10 10.76
CA ASP A 204 13.90 4.12 11.26
C ASP A 204 14.32 5.57 11.56
N ASP A 205 14.01 6.51 10.67
CA ASP A 205 14.25 7.94 10.89
C ASP A 205 13.47 8.46 12.10
N LEU A 206 12.18 8.13 12.22
CA LEU A 206 11.34 8.51 13.34
C LEU A 206 11.92 8.04 14.68
N LYS A 207 12.31 6.76 14.74
CA LYS A 207 12.88 6.15 15.95
C LYS A 207 14.25 6.72 16.28
N SER A 208 15.10 6.91 15.27
CA SER A 208 16.43 7.48 15.44
C SER A 208 16.37 8.92 15.99
N LEU A 209 15.53 9.79 15.38
CA LEU A 209 15.43 11.19 15.76
C LEU A 209 14.70 11.44 17.10
N SER A 210 13.98 10.45 17.58
CA SER A 210 13.24 10.53 18.85
C SER A 210 13.80 9.61 19.94
N SER A 211 15.01 9.07 19.76
CA SER A 211 15.59 8.08 20.70
C SER A 211 14.63 6.90 21.00
N GLY A 212 13.81 6.52 20.04
CA GLY A 212 12.82 5.46 20.15
C GLY A 212 11.47 5.87 20.80
N TYR A 213 11.35 7.10 21.32
CA TYR A 213 10.15 7.50 22.08
C TYR A 213 8.95 7.85 21.20
N ALA A 214 9.15 8.34 19.98
CA ALA A 214 8.02 8.68 19.12
C ALA A 214 7.28 7.43 18.64
N SER A 215 5.96 7.53 18.61
CA SER A 215 5.07 6.57 17.99
C SER A 215 4.23 7.23 16.92
N LEU A 216 3.80 6.44 15.94
CA LEU A 216 3.03 6.90 14.80
C LEU A 216 1.79 6.05 14.62
N HIS A 217 0.69 6.73 14.35
CA HIS A 217 -0.53 6.16 13.82
C HIS A 217 -0.87 6.84 12.50
N TYR A 218 -1.31 6.10 11.49
CA TYR A 218 -1.72 6.66 10.21
C TYR A 218 -3.01 6.02 9.69
N GLU A 219 -3.76 6.80 8.94
CA GLU A 219 -5.01 6.39 8.31
C GLU A 219 -5.06 6.97 6.88
N PRO A 220 -5.27 6.15 5.84
CA PRO A 220 -5.50 6.65 4.49
C PRO A 220 -6.77 7.48 4.42
N ILE A 221 -6.72 8.68 3.84
CA ILE A 221 -7.88 9.59 3.82
C ILE A 221 -8.40 9.90 2.42
N ARG A 222 -7.52 10.10 1.44
CA ARG A 222 -7.90 10.48 0.07
C ARG A 222 -6.76 10.27 -0.91
N PHE A 223 -7.10 10.37 -2.18
CA PHE A 223 -6.12 10.58 -3.25
C PHE A 223 -5.99 12.07 -3.54
N LYS A 224 -4.79 12.51 -3.91
CA LYS A 224 -4.46 13.89 -4.25
C LYS A 224 -3.64 13.89 -5.54
N MET A 225 -4.00 14.77 -6.47
CA MET A 225 -3.22 15.02 -7.66
C MET A 225 -1.88 15.65 -7.26
N ASP A 226 -0.79 15.12 -7.82
CA ASP A 226 0.55 15.68 -7.68
C ASP A 226 1.37 15.44 -8.96
N ASP A 227 2.49 16.16 -9.10
CA ASP A 227 3.42 16.02 -10.24
C ASP A 227 4.28 14.77 -10.07
N ILE A 228 3.70 13.63 -10.44
CA ILE A 228 4.33 12.31 -10.32
C ILE A 228 4.75 11.84 -11.71
N VAL A 229 5.97 11.33 -11.81
CA VAL A 229 6.52 10.78 -13.05
C VAL A 229 7.07 9.38 -12.81
N LYS A 230 6.92 8.51 -13.81
CA LYS A 230 7.58 7.21 -13.81
C LYS A 230 9.06 7.41 -14.12
N MET A 231 9.93 6.85 -13.28
CA MET A 231 11.39 6.82 -13.50
C MET A 231 11.79 5.42 -13.92
N ASP A 232 12.40 5.30 -15.10
CA ASP A 232 12.99 4.06 -15.59
C ASP A 232 14.52 4.11 -15.34
N ILE A 233 15.03 3.23 -14.49
CA ILE A 233 16.48 3.08 -14.24
C ILE A 233 17.01 2.05 -15.22
N ARG A 234 18.03 2.42 -16.01
CA ARG A 234 18.69 1.58 -17.02
C ARG A 234 20.10 1.18 -16.60
#